data_a6324eae05232cb6848da0d1a2550636
#
_entry.id   a6324eae05232cb6848da0d1a2550636
#
_cell.length_a   1.000
_cell.length_b   1.000
_cell.length_c   1.000
_cell.angle_alpha   90.00
_cell.angle_beta   90.00
_cell.angle_gamma   90.00
#
_symmetry.space_group_name_H-M   'P 1'
#
loop_
_entity.id
_entity.type
_entity.pdbx_description
1 polymer ?
#
loop_
_entity_poly.entity_id
_entity_poly.type
_entity_poly.pdbx_seq_one_letter_code
_entity_poly.pdbx_strand_id
1 'polypeptide(L)'
;MKKLKLILSLLVLIGITTSCDDFLSEVPDNRTQLDTPEKISEILVNAYPDASYMEFAETMSDNAFDSENLTGTTTKNSQNYNWEELDDVQRDTPAFYWDACYAAIAHANQALEAIDKLGNPANLKAQRGEALMARAYSHFMLVSIFSQRYNPATAKTDLGIPYILEPETV
;
A
#
# COMPACT_ATOMS: atom_id res chain seq x y z
N MET A 1 28.62 -61.75 4.37
CA MET A 1 28.03 -60.77 5.32
C MET A 1 28.54 -59.36 5.15
N LYS A 2 29.82 -59.06 4.93
CA LYS A 2 30.35 -57.69 4.75
C LYS A 2 29.83 -57.01 3.47
N LYS A 3 29.71 -57.72 2.34
CA LYS A 3 29.18 -57.16 1.07
C LYS A 3 27.68 -56.81 1.16
N LEU A 4 26.88 -57.60 1.90
CA LEU A 4 25.47 -57.33 2.10
C LEU A 4 25.22 -56.07 2.94
N LYS A 5 26.05 -55.86 3.98
CA LYS A 5 26.00 -54.62 4.79
C LYS A 5 26.36 -53.39 4.00
N LEU A 6 27.35 -53.52 3.07
CA LEU A 6 27.76 -52.39 2.21
C LEU A 6 26.67 -52.00 1.19
N ILE A 7 25.98 -53.01 0.61
CA ILE A 7 24.85 -52.75 -0.30
C ILE A 7 23.69 -52.12 0.42
N LEU A 8 23.39 -52.56 1.64
CA LEU A 8 22.29 -52.01 2.46
C LEU A 8 22.59 -50.56 2.88
N SER A 9 23.86 -50.24 3.22
CA SER A 9 24.25 -48.86 3.56
C SER A 9 24.21 -47.91 2.36
N LEU A 10 24.56 -48.43 1.15
CA LEU A 10 24.49 -47.67 -0.08
C LEU A 10 23.05 -47.36 -0.52
N LEU A 11 22.13 -48.33 -0.29
CA LEU A 11 20.68 -48.15 -0.57
C LEU A 11 20.03 -47.13 0.37
N VAL A 12 20.45 -47.06 1.63
CA VAL A 12 19.99 -46.04 2.58
C VAL A 12 20.51 -44.64 2.20
N LEU A 13 21.75 -44.55 1.70
CA LEU A 13 22.34 -43.26 1.29
C LEU A 13 21.64 -42.68 0.06
N ILE A 14 21.17 -43.49 -0.89
CA ILE A 14 20.43 -43.05 -2.09
C ILE A 14 19.02 -42.58 -1.75
N GLY A 15 18.38 -43.14 -0.71
CA GLY A 15 17.05 -42.75 -0.26
C GLY A 15 16.95 -41.38 0.42
N ILE A 16 18.06 -40.74 0.80
CA ILE A 16 18.10 -39.48 1.51
C ILE A 16 18.17 -38.27 0.54
N THR A 17 18.49 -38.49 -0.73
CA THR A 17 18.75 -37.42 -1.71
C THR A 17 17.49 -36.92 -2.44
N THR A 18 16.33 -37.56 -2.28
CA THR A 18 15.10 -37.19 -3.03
C THR A 18 14.11 -36.33 -2.27
N SER A 19 14.48 -35.85 -1.07
CA SER A 19 13.51 -35.18 -0.17
C SER A 19 13.46 -33.65 -0.23
N CYS A 20 14.19 -33.01 -1.16
CA CYS A 20 14.31 -31.54 -1.13
C CYS A 20 13.69 -30.79 -2.33
N ASP A 21 13.15 -31.48 -3.32
CA ASP A 21 12.62 -30.79 -4.52
C ASP A 21 11.32 -30.02 -4.24
N ASP A 22 10.43 -30.52 -3.38
CA ASP A 22 9.19 -29.85 -3.04
C ASP A 22 9.40 -28.58 -2.19
N PHE A 23 10.43 -28.56 -1.33
CA PHE A 23 10.73 -27.40 -0.51
C PHE A 23 11.40 -26.26 -1.32
N LEU A 24 12.11 -26.59 -2.39
CA LEU A 24 12.77 -25.61 -3.27
C LEU A 24 11.85 -25.13 -4.39
N SER A 25 10.73 -25.80 -4.64
CA SER A 25 9.74 -25.40 -5.63
C SER A 25 8.69 -24.43 -5.09
N GLU A 26 8.62 -24.21 -3.78
CA GLU A 26 7.79 -23.14 -3.24
C GLU A 26 8.40 -21.79 -3.60
N VAL A 27 7.58 -20.94 -4.18
CA VAL A 27 7.95 -19.55 -4.50
C VAL A 27 8.44 -18.89 -3.20
N PRO A 28 9.67 -18.34 -3.12
CA PRO A 28 10.26 -17.81 -1.89
C PRO A 28 9.54 -16.60 -1.30
N ASP A 29 8.42 -16.21 -1.87
CA ASP A 29 7.65 -15.04 -1.49
C ASP A 29 6.33 -15.48 -0.82
N ASN A 30 6.18 -15.17 0.48
CA ASN A 30 4.95 -15.37 1.25
C ASN A 30 3.77 -14.50 0.76
N ARG A 31 3.92 -13.76 -0.36
CA ARG A 31 2.82 -13.01 -0.94
C ARG A 31 1.80 -13.98 -1.52
N THR A 32 0.56 -13.83 -1.09
CA THR A 32 -0.57 -14.54 -1.64
C THR A 32 -0.64 -14.29 -3.15
N GLN A 33 -0.58 -15.34 -3.97
CA GLN A 33 -0.77 -15.20 -5.41
C GLN A 33 -2.22 -14.74 -5.68
N LEU A 34 -2.37 -13.61 -6.38
CA LEU A 34 -3.66 -13.03 -6.73
C LEU A 34 -4.19 -13.69 -8.02
N ASP A 35 -4.55 -14.96 -7.93
CA ASP A 35 -4.92 -15.82 -9.05
C ASP A 35 -6.43 -16.13 -9.12
N THR A 36 -7.20 -15.68 -8.13
CA THR A 36 -8.66 -15.87 -8.10
C THR A 36 -9.41 -14.55 -7.84
N PRO A 37 -10.68 -14.45 -8.30
CA PRO A 37 -11.52 -13.28 -8.05
C PRO A 37 -11.67 -12.93 -6.56
N GLU A 38 -11.72 -13.93 -5.70
CA GLU A 38 -11.87 -13.76 -4.25
C GLU A 38 -10.63 -13.08 -3.67
N LYS A 39 -9.43 -13.56 -4.00
CA LYS A 39 -8.17 -12.97 -3.55
C LYS A 39 -7.95 -11.54 -4.07
N ILE A 40 -8.40 -11.27 -5.30
CA ILE A 40 -8.38 -9.90 -5.86
C ILE A 40 -9.35 -9.01 -5.09
N SER A 41 -10.52 -9.50 -4.72
CA SER A 41 -11.46 -8.74 -3.89
C SER A 41 -10.92 -8.51 -2.48
N GLU A 42 -10.23 -9.47 -1.90
CA GLU A 42 -9.59 -9.34 -0.58
C GLU A 42 -8.52 -8.25 -0.56
N ILE A 43 -7.64 -8.18 -1.57
CA ILE A 43 -6.62 -7.11 -1.60
C ILE A 43 -7.24 -5.73 -1.79
N LEU A 44 -8.36 -5.63 -2.51
CA LEU A 44 -9.08 -4.36 -2.73
C LEU A 44 -9.68 -3.77 -1.45
N VAL A 45 -9.91 -4.56 -0.41
CA VAL A 45 -10.29 -4.05 0.92
C VAL A 45 -9.25 -3.06 1.44
N ASN A 46 -7.98 -3.26 1.12
CA ASN A 46 -6.87 -2.39 1.53
C ASN A 46 -6.56 -1.27 0.49
N ALA A 47 -7.33 -1.18 -0.60
CA ALA A 47 -7.13 -0.16 -1.62
C ALA A 47 -7.76 1.20 -1.26
N TYR A 48 -8.15 1.38 0.00
CA TYR A 48 -8.67 2.62 0.56
C TYR A 48 -7.76 3.10 1.69
N PRO A 49 -7.46 4.41 1.80
CA PRO A 49 -6.63 4.92 2.88
C PRO A 49 -7.25 4.65 4.25
N ASP A 50 -6.57 3.91 5.12
CA ASP A 50 -6.98 3.74 6.53
C ASP A 50 -6.48 4.92 7.37
N ALA A 51 -6.85 6.13 6.98
CA ALA A 51 -6.48 7.38 7.61
C ALA A 51 -7.51 8.47 7.34
N SER A 52 -7.53 9.51 8.18
CA SER A 52 -8.38 10.69 7.99
C SER A 52 -7.53 11.94 7.83
N TYR A 53 -7.91 12.80 6.90
CA TYR A 53 -7.31 14.12 6.72
C TYR A 53 -8.06 15.22 7.50
N MET A 54 -9.24 14.93 8.02
CA MET A 54 -10.15 15.93 8.55
C MET A 54 -9.56 16.69 9.74
N GLU A 55 -8.91 15.99 10.68
CA GLU A 55 -8.40 16.64 11.89
C GLU A 55 -7.31 17.66 11.57
N PHE A 56 -6.29 17.29 10.80
CA PHE A 56 -5.23 18.24 10.48
C PHE A 56 -5.71 19.32 9.49
N ALA A 57 -6.56 18.97 8.52
CA ALA A 57 -7.08 19.94 7.57
C ALA A 57 -7.96 21.00 8.23
N GLU A 58 -8.85 20.61 9.15
CA GLU A 58 -9.65 21.57 9.93
C GLU A 58 -8.80 22.40 10.87
N THR A 59 -7.83 21.80 11.55
CA THR A 59 -6.93 22.52 12.47
C THR A 59 -6.06 23.55 11.73
N MET A 60 -5.67 23.28 10.47
CA MET A 60 -4.87 24.18 9.65
C MET A 60 -5.72 25.20 8.85
N SER A 61 -7.04 25.17 9.02
CA SER A 61 -7.97 26.05 8.31
C SER A 61 -8.44 27.24 9.14
N ASP A 62 -9.12 28.18 8.50
CA ASP A 62 -9.75 29.33 9.16
C ASP A 62 -10.94 28.94 10.06
N ASN A 63 -11.34 27.66 10.09
CA ASN A 63 -12.40 27.16 10.95
C ASN A 63 -11.95 26.90 12.39
N ALA A 64 -10.64 26.76 12.62
CA ALA A 64 -10.06 26.58 13.94
C ALA A 64 -9.65 27.91 14.55
N PHE A 65 -9.78 28.05 15.87
CA PHE A 65 -9.25 29.20 16.61
C PHE A 65 -8.64 28.72 17.95
N ASP A 66 -7.60 29.40 18.39
CA ASP A 66 -7.04 29.19 19.71
C ASP A 66 -7.94 29.85 20.77
N SER A 67 -8.51 29.05 21.66
CA SER A 67 -9.33 29.54 22.77
C SER A 67 -8.55 30.10 23.93
N GLU A 68 -7.20 30.09 23.85
CA GLU A 68 -6.27 30.48 24.94
C GLU A 68 -6.44 29.63 26.23
N ASN A 69 -7.22 28.58 26.17
CA ASN A 69 -7.53 27.71 27.30
C ASN A 69 -6.64 26.47 27.28
N LEU A 70 -5.38 26.65 27.66
CA LEU A 70 -4.29 25.70 27.47
C LEU A 70 -4.32 24.43 28.35
N THR A 71 -5.45 24.08 28.94
CA THR A 71 -5.55 22.82 29.68
C THR A 71 -5.76 21.64 28.73
N GLY A 72 -4.68 21.00 28.32
CA GLY A 72 -4.70 19.73 27.59
C GLY A 72 -4.57 19.84 26.06
N THR A 73 -3.93 20.86 25.54
CA THR A 73 -3.55 20.92 24.13
C THR A 73 -2.62 19.75 23.79
N THR A 74 -3.00 18.96 22.80
CA THR A 74 -2.07 18.01 22.20
C THR A 74 -1.06 18.80 21.38
N THR A 75 0.21 18.53 21.53
CA THR A 75 1.28 19.16 20.75
C THR A 75 1.01 19.13 19.25
N LYS A 76 0.46 18.02 18.76
CA LYS A 76 0.06 17.80 17.35
C LYS A 76 -0.89 18.90 16.84
N ASN A 77 -1.96 19.18 17.57
CA ASN A 77 -2.96 20.17 17.12
C ASN A 77 -2.43 21.59 17.18
N SER A 78 -1.61 21.92 18.19
CA SER A 78 -0.94 23.22 18.25
C SER A 78 0.05 23.42 17.11
N GLN A 79 0.83 22.39 16.78
CA GLN A 79 1.77 22.45 15.66
C GLN A 79 1.02 22.59 14.32
N ASN A 80 -0.05 21.81 14.08
CA ASN A 80 -0.89 21.95 12.90
C ASN A 80 -1.52 23.36 12.80
N TYR A 81 -2.06 23.89 13.89
CA TYR A 81 -2.64 25.22 13.92
C TYR A 81 -1.65 26.33 13.57
N ASN A 82 -0.43 26.19 14.05
CA ASN A 82 0.65 27.15 13.79
C ASN A 82 1.43 26.87 12.49
N TRP A 83 1.06 25.83 11.71
CA TRP A 83 1.76 25.40 10.50
C TRP A 83 3.22 25.03 10.75
N GLU A 84 3.49 24.45 11.92
CA GLU A 84 4.79 23.98 12.35
C GLU A 84 5.04 22.55 11.87
N GLU A 85 6.33 22.17 11.80
CA GLU A 85 6.70 20.78 11.54
C GLU A 85 6.24 19.87 12.69
N LEU A 86 5.63 18.74 12.35
CA LEU A 86 5.14 17.79 13.34
C LEU A 86 6.23 16.84 13.77
N ASP A 87 6.41 16.70 15.07
CA ASP A 87 7.26 15.67 15.68
C ASP A 87 6.59 14.29 15.69
N ASP A 88 5.26 14.25 15.51
CA ASP A 88 4.44 13.04 15.54
C ASP A 88 4.11 12.58 14.10
N VAL A 89 4.28 11.27 13.85
CA VAL A 89 3.93 10.58 12.60
C VAL A 89 2.77 9.61 12.78
N GLN A 90 2.05 9.73 13.90
CA GLN A 90 0.94 8.85 14.22
C GLN A 90 -0.31 9.19 13.38
N ARG A 91 -1.36 8.38 13.57
CA ARG A 91 -2.67 8.55 12.93
C ARG A 91 -3.16 10.01 13.05
N ASP A 92 -3.83 10.48 12.01
CA ASP A 92 -4.36 11.84 11.88
C ASP A 92 -3.28 12.94 11.73
N THR A 93 -2.10 12.59 11.25
CA THR A 93 -1.08 13.54 10.80
C THR A 93 -1.00 13.57 9.27
N PRO A 94 -0.51 14.68 8.67
CA PRO A 94 -0.28 14.74 7.22
C PRO A 94 0.61 13.62 6.68
N ALA A 95 1.70 13.28 7.40
CA ALA A 95 2.62 12.20 7.02
C ALA A 95 1.92 10.83 7.00
N PHE A 96 1.17 10.51 8.05
CA PHE A 96 0.42 9.25 8.11
C PHE A 96 -0.62 9.15 7.00
N TYR A 97 -1.32 10.24 6.70
CA TYR A 97 -2.31 10.26 5.62
C TYR A 97 -1.66 10.09 4.24
N TRP A 98 -0.50 10.70 4.02
CA TRP A 98 0.31 10.52 2.82
C TRP A 98 0.66 9.04 2.61
N ASP A 99 1.23 8.41 3.62
CA ASP A 99 1.64 7.01 3.56
C ASP A 99 0.45 6.07 3.36
N ALA A 100 -0.68 6.32 4.04
CA ALA A 100 -1.91 5.54 3.87
C ALA A 100 -2.49 5.64 2.44
N CYS A 101 -2.43 6.82 1.82
CA CYS A 101 -2.86 6.98 0.44
C CYS A 101 -1.96 6.18 -0.54
N TYR A 102 -0.64 6.23 -0.36
CA TYR A 102 0.27 5.46 -1.22
C TYR A 102 0.19 3.95 -0.96
N ALA A 103 -0.06 3.52 0.28
CA ALA A 103 -0.36 2.12 0.58
C ALA A 103 -1.62 1.64 -0.16
N ALA A 104 -2.68 2.44 -0.15
CA ALA A 104 -3.90 2.15 -0.91
C ALA A 104 -3.67 2.07 -2.43
N ILE A 105 -2.86 3.00 -2.99
CA ILE A 105 -2.45 2.98 -4.40
C ILE A 105 -1.67 1.70 -4.72
N ALA A 106 -0.76 1.27 -3.85
CA ALA A 106 0.01 0.05 -4.03
C ALA A 106 -0.89 -1.20 -4.12
N HIS A 107 -1.87 -1.34 -3.23
CA HIS A 107 -2.84 -2.43 -3.27
C HIS A 107 -3.71 -2.39 -4.53
N ALA A 108 -4.17 -1.21 -4.93
CA ALA A 108 -4.92 -1.04 -6.18
C ALA A 108 -4.10 -1.42 -7.42
N ASN A 109 -2.82 -1.05 -7.46
CA ASN A 109 -1.91 -1.42 -8.55
C ASN A 109 -1.64 -2.93 -8.59
N GLN A 110 -1.46 -3.58 -7.44
CA GLN A 110 -1.31 -5.04 -7.36
C GLN A 110 -2.56 -5.78 -7.89
N ALA A 111 -3.75 -5.30 -7.52
CA ALA A 111 -5.00 -5.85 -8.05
C ALA A 111 -5.11 -5.68 -9.57
N LEU A 112 -4.77 -4.50 -10.10
CA LEU A 112 -4.80 -4.24 -11.54
C LEU A 112 -3.80 -5.11 -12.29
N GLU A 113 -2.58 -5.24 -11.80
CA GLU A 113 -1.55 -6.09 -12.39
C GLU A 113 -2.00 -7.57 -12.41
N ALA A 114 -2.59 -8.06 -11.31
CA ALA A 114 -3.11 -9.42 -11.24
C ALA A 114 -4.23 -9.67 -12.26
N ILE A 115 -5.18 -8.72 -12.38
CA ILE A 115 -6.25 -8.79 -13.39
C ILE A 115 -5.68 -8.80 -14.81
N ASP A 116 -4.64 -8.00 -15.08
CA ASP A 116 -3.99 -7.96 -16.40
C ASP A 116 -3.25 -9.27 -16.69
N LYS A 117 -2.54 -9.86 -15.72
CA LYS A 117 -1.90 -11.18 -15.84
C LYS A 117 -2.90 -12.31 -16.12
N LEU A 118 -4.12 -12.20 -15.60
CA LEU A 118 -5.22 -13.14 -15.87
C LEU A 118 -5.91 -12.90 -17.23
N GLY A 119 -5.48 -11.92 -18.01
CA GLY A 119 -6.02 -11.59 -19.32
C GLY A 119 -7.30 -10.76 -19.31
N ASN A 120 -7.56 -10.01 -18.24
CA ASN A 120 -8.72 -9.13 -18.08
C ASN A 120 -10.08 -9.84 -18.29
N PRO A 121 -10.35 -10.93 -17.57
CA PRO A 121 -11.56 -11.71 -17.80
C PRO A 121 -12.82 -10.92 -17.43
N ALA A 122 -13.92 -11.22 -18.11
CA ALA A 122 -15.17 -10.46 -17.99
C ALA A 122 -15.78 -10.48 -16.58
N ASN A 123 -15.53 -11.53 -15.79
CA ASN A 123 -15.99 -11.68 -14.41
C ASN A 123 -15.21 -10.80 -13.42
N LEU A 124 -14.09 -10.20 -13.80
CA LEU A 124 -13.27 -9.29 -12.98
C LEU A 124 -13.47 -7.79 -13.33
N LYS A 125 -14.44 -7.46 -14.18
CA LYS A 125 -14.71 -6.06 -14.57
C LYS A 125 -15.07 -5.17 -13.38
N ALA A 126 -15.81 -5.69 -12.40
CA ALA A 126 -16.19 -4.94 -11.20
C ALA A 126 -14.96 -4.62 -10.35
N GLN A 127 -14.13 -5.61 -10.07
CA GLN A 127 -12.88 -5.45 -9.31
C GLN A 127 -11.90 -4.51 -10.02
N ARG A 128 -11.81 -4.61 -11.35
CA ARG A 128 -11.00 -3.66 -12.14
C ARG A 128 -11.51 -2.23 -12.00
N GLY A 129 -12.82 -2.03 -12.08
CA GLY A 129 -13.45 -0.72 -11.90
C GLY A 129 -13.18 -0.15 -10.51
N GLU A 130 -13.33 -0.98 -9.48
CA GLU A 130 -13.05 -0.61 -8.09
C GLU A 130 -11.57 -0.23 -7.89
N ALA A 131 -10.63 -1.04 -8.37
CA ALA A 131 -9.20 -0.74 -8.28
C ALA A 131 -8.83 0.60 -8.96
N LEU A 132 -9.39 0.87 -10.14
CA LEU A 132 -9.17 2.14 -10.86
C LEU A 132 -9.73 3.34 -10.08
N MET A 133 -10.92 3.19 -9.49
CA MET A 133 -11.54 4.25 -8.68
C MET A 133 -10.77 4.51 -7.38
N ALA A 134 -10.37 3.46 -6.67
CA ALA A 134 -9.60 3.57 -5.44
C ALA A 134 -8.25 4.27 -5.68
N ARG A 135 -7.54 3.87 -6.75
CA ARG A 135 -6.30 4.52 -7.17
C ARG A 135 -6.50 5.99 -7.55
N ALA A 136 -7.54 6.29 -8.33
CA ALA A 136 -7.85 7.65 -8.74
C ALA A 136 -8.22 8.53 -7.55
N TYR A 137 -9.02 8.02 -6.62
CA TYR A 137 -9.40 8.72 -5.39
C TYR A 137 -8.17 9.07 -4.55
N SER A 138 -7.29 8.11 -4.29
CA SER A 138 -6.10 8.34 -3.47
C SER A 138 -5.16 9.38 -4.09
N HIS A 139 -4.90 9.32 -5.41
CA HIS A 139 -4.13 10.36 -6.10
C HIS A 139 -4.83 11.72 -6.08
N PHE A 140 -6.15 11.76 -6.25
CA PHE A 140 -6.91 13.00 -6.19
C PHE A 140 -6.81 13.64 -4.80
N MET A 141 -6.91 12.87 -3.74
CA MET A 141 -6.76 13.38 -2.38
C MET A 141 -5.34 13.88 -2.13
N LEU A 142 -4.33 13.12 -2.54
CA LEU A 142 -2.93 13.53 -2.43
C LEU A 142 -2.67 14.86 -3.15
N VAL A 143 -3.08 15.00 -4.41
CA VAL A 143 -2.85 16.23 -5.17
C VAL A 143 -3.63 17.41 -4.59
N SER A 144 -4.82 17.17 -4.06
CA SER A 144 -5.65 18.22 -3.48
C SER A 144 -5.09 18.78 -2.17
N ILE A 145 -4.43 17.95 -1.37
CA ILE A 145 -3.93 18.32 -0.04
C ILE A 145 -2.45 18.76 -0.10
N PHE A 146 -1.62 18.06 -0.88
CA PHE A 146 -0.17 18.19 -0.82
C PHE A 146 0.46 18.91 -2.02
N SER A 147 -0.34 19.37 -3.00
CA SER A 147 0.20 20.13 -4.12
C SER A 147 -0.34 21.57 -4.17
N GLN A 148 0.32 22.40 -4.98
CA GLN A 148 -0.17 23.75 -5.22
C GLN A 148 -1.50 23.71 -5.97
N ARG A 149 -2.36 24.69 -5.66
CA ARG A 149 -3.60 24.89 -6.41
C ARG A 149 -3.31 25.11 -7.89
N TYR A 150 -4.04 24.42 -8.74
CA TYR A 150 -3.88 24.57 -10.19
C TYR A 150 -3.90 26.04 -10.66
N ASN A 151 -2.84 26.44 -11.34
CA ASN A 151 -2.72 27.72 -12.01
C ASN A 151 -2.24 27.48 -13.44
N PRO A 152 -3.01 27.83 -14.48
CA PRO A 152 -2.65 27.56 -15.87
C PRO A 152 -1.35 28.23 -16.30
N ALA A 153 -0.92 29.30 -15.64
CA ALA A 153 0.33 29.99 -15.94
C ALA A 153 1.57 29.23 -15.45
N THR A 154 1.47 28.48 -14.37
CA THR A 154 2.58 27.80 -13.69
C THR A 154 2.47 26.27 -13.68
N ALA A 155 1.32 25.71 -14.05
CA ALA A 155 1.00 24.28 -13.95
C ALA A 155 2.02 23.34 -14.63
N LYS A 156 2.82 23.84 -15.58
CA LYS A 156 3.87 23.04 -16.23
C LYS A 156 5.17 22.94 -15.43
N THR A 157 5.34 23.77 -14.42
CA THR A 157 6.53 23.89 -13.59
C THR A 157 6.26 23.65 -12.11
N ASP A 158 4.98 23.70 -11.71
CA ASP A 158 4.57 23.44 -10.33
C ASP A 158 4.86 21.98 -9.98
N LEU A 159 5.34 21.78 -8.77
CA LEU A 159 5.51 20.43 -8.22
C LEU A 159 4.13 19.85 -7.86
N GLY A 160 3.92 18.60 -8.26
CA GLY A 160 2.76 17.83 -7.90
C GLY A 160 3.11 16.71 -6.91
N ILE A 161 2.38 15.62 -7.03
CA ILE A 161 2.62 14.37 -6.30
C ILE A 161 3.18 13.30 -7.24
N PRO A 162 3.92 12.30 -6.76
CA PRO A 162 4.27 11.12 -7.55
C PRO A 162 3.02 10.40 -8.05
N TYR A 163 2.93 10.18 -9.37
CA TYR A 163 1.80 9.48 -9.97
C TYR A 163 2.18 8.04 -10.27
N ILE A 164 1.85 7.14 -9.35
CA ILE A 164 2.28 5.74 -9.36
C ILE A 164 1.20 4.85 -9.99
N LEU A 165 1.51 4.18 -11.08
CA LEU A 165 0.59 3.35 -11.85
C LEU A 165 0.91 1.87 -11.83
N GLU A 166 2.09 1.49 -11.35
CA GLU A 166 2.59 0.11 -11.33
C GLU A 166 2.98 -0.28 -9.90
N PRO A 167 2.91 -1.56 -9.56
CA PRO A 167 3.45 -2.04 -8.29
C PRO A 167 4.96 -1.81 -8.22
N GLU A 168 5.48 -1.65 -7.00
CA GLU A 168 6.92 -1.66 -6.78
C GLU A 168 7.50 -3.02 -7.14
N THR A 169 8.57 -3.01 -7.93
CA THR A 169 9.38 -4.20 -8.20
C THR A 169 10.44 -4.35 -7.12
N VAL A 170 10.42 -5.46 -6.41
CA VAL A 170 11.45 -5.85 -5.42
C VAL A 170 12.55 -6.63 -6.12
#